data_9f703250d231c00a4d97c5cf89d62df7
#
_entry.id   9f703250d231c00a4d97c5cf89d62df7
#
_cell.length_a   1.000
_cell.length_b   1.000
_cell.length_c   1.000
_cell.angle_alpha   90.00
_cell.angle_beta   90.00
_cell.angle_gamma   90.00
#
_symmetry.space_group_name_H-M   'P 1'
#
loop_
_entity.id
_entity.type
_entity.pdbx_description
1 polymer ?
#
loop_
_entity_poly.entity_id
_entity_poly.type
_entity_poly.pdbx_seq_one_letter_code
_entity_poly.pdbx_strand_id
1 'polypeptide(L)'
;MLVAGAVSMFVVAGCGGGDGSSSASSGTPANTGGTAAAASAPVVASTPVAAQPASAPVASSQPVTVGEALPSLTTPQPGSTAATATTPTGIWTASGTLGYTTIALVDPHNNLTTLNALGMFVMSDDFTNLTVNSTTWSLNSGINFNARTGFTTRIDSGSGSYIAKQTLSGTMSQGGTASNFTWTYNAENALSVTQDSVVGTWATTNASFTIGTGGTVSGTLSGCNMSGTLMLATPGSNQNMYDMTLTASASTGCRVPAGVPLSGSAAIMFVPIRGTNGFQRSILYVLRAADYSFVAYGQVVKQ
;
A
#
# COMPACT_ATOMS: atom_id res chain seq x y z
N MET A 1 3.69 -10.01 29.20
CA MET A 1 4.07 -9.00 28.21
C MET A 1 2.83 -8.73 27.36
N LEU A 2 2.25 -7.54 27.44
CA LEU A 2 1.02 -7.21 26.71
C LEU A 2 1.40 -6.24 25.60
N VAL A 3 1.14 -6.64 24.36
CA VAL A 3 1.35 -5.83 23.16
C VAL A 3 0.21 -4.81 23.09
N ALA A 4 0.53 -3.53 23.07
CA ALA A 4 -0.40 -2.48 22.73
C ALA A 4 -0.47 -2.34 21.22
N GLY A 5 -1.19 -3.23 20.56
CA GLY A 5 -1.50 -3.11 19.14
C GLY A 5 -2.62 -2.10 18.95
N ALA A 6 -2.36 -1.02 18.22
CA ALA A 6 -3.40 -0.16 17.70
C ALA A 6 -4.07 -0.91 16.54
N VAL A 7 -5.25 -1.46 16.78
CA VAL A 7 -6.04 -2.14 15.74
C VAL A 7 -6.66 -1.07 14.85
N SER A 8 -6.07 -0.82 13.70
CA SER A 8 -6.70 -0.04 12.62
C SER A 8 -7.31 -1.01 11.62
N MET A 9 -8.55 -0.75 11.19
CA MET A 9 -9.21 -1.54 10.17
C MET A 9 -8.47 -1.43 8.84
N PHE A 10 -7.82 -2.51 8.40
CA PHE A 10 -7.34 -2.63 7.04
C PHE A 10 -8.50 -3.10 6.16
N VAL A 11 -9.05 -2.22 5.36
CA VAL A 11 -9.92 -2.60 4.25
C VAL A 11 -9.07 -2.66 3.00
N VAL A 12 -8.54 -3.82 2.67
CA VAL A 12 -7.91 -4.05 1.37
C VAL A 12 -9.04 -4.29 0.36
N ALA A 13 -9.35 -3.30 -0.44
CA ALA A 13 -10.21 -3.45 -1.61
C ALA A 13 -9.41 -4.23 -2.67
N GLY A 14 -9.57 -5.54 -2.71
CA GLY A 14 -9.11 -6.38 -3.80
C GLY A 14 -9.92 -6.06 -5.06
N CYS A 15 -9.30 -5.41 -6.04
CA CYS A 15 -9.86 -5.26 -7.37
C CYS A 15 -9.73 -6.61 -8.10
N GLY A 16 -10.77 -7.45 -8.01
CA GLY A 16 -10.90 -8.69 -8.77
C GLY A 16 -11.25 -8.36 -10.22
N GLY A 17 -10.24 -8.34 -11.10
CA GLY A 17 -10.45 -8.37 -12.54
C GLY A 17 -10.93 -9.76 -12.94
N GLY A 18 -12.22 -9.88 -13.25
CA GLY A 18 -12.79 -11.11 -13.83
C GLY A 18 -12.48 -11.18 -15.32
N ASP A 19 -11.54 -12.02 -15.69
CA ASP A 19 -11.32 -12.42 -17.08
C ASP A 19 -12.40 -13.42 -17.49
N GLY A 20 -13.36 -12.92 -18.26
CA GLY A 20 -14.34 -13.75 -18.95
C GLY A 20 -13.70 -14.45 -20.16
N SER A 21 -13.37 -15.71 -20.01
CA SER A 21 -12.98 -16.61 -21.11
C SER A 21 -14.18 -16.90 -21.97
N SER A 22 -14.25 -16.31 -23.16
CA SER A 22 -15.16 -16.77 -24.22
C SER A 22 -14.43 -17.75 -25.14
N SER A 23 -14.83 -18.99 -25.05
CA SER A 23 -14.43 -20.10 -25.92
C SER A 23 -14.86 -19.86 -27.37
N ALA A 24 -13.92 -20.03 -28.26
CA ALA A 24 -14.12 -20.08 -29.70
C ALA A 24 -14.87 -21.36 -30.11
N SER A 25 -15.84 -21.24 -30.98
CA SER A 25 -16.31 -22.36 -31.81
C SER A 25 -16.20 -21.97 -33.29
N SER A 26 -15.42 -22.78 -33.95
CA SER A 26 -15.18 -22.84 -35.39
C SER A 26 -16.44 -23.25 -36.17
N GLY A 27 -16.60 -22.65 -37.35
CA GLY A 27 -17.59 -23.11 -38.31
C GLY A 27 -17.64 -22.29 -39.59
N THR A 28 -16.82 -22.60 -40.60
CA THR A 28 -17.06 -22.32 -42.00
C THR A 28 -17.83 -23.50 -42.60
N PRO A 29 -18.60 -23.41 -43.70
CA PRO A 29 -18.23 -22.86 -45.02
C PRO A 29 -19.32 -22.22 -45.89
N ALA A 30 -18.84 -21.49 -46.90
CA ALA A 30 -19.21 -21.28 -48.29
C ALA A 30 -20.66 -21.58 -48.77
N ASN A 31 -21.27 -20.71 -49.53
CA ASN A 31 -21.37 -20.80 -50.98
C ASN A 31 -22.25 -19.73 -51.65
N THR A 32 -21.67 -19.19 -52.72
CA THR A 32 -22.20 -18.88 -54.07
C THR A 32 -23.59 -18.22 -54.27
N GLY A 33 -23.53 -17.09 -55.00
CA GLY A 33 -24.23 -16.97 -56.26
C GLY A 33 -25.51 -16.13 -56.29
N GLY A 34 -25.52 -15.16 -57.21
CA GLY A 34 -26.79 -14.77 -57.81
C GLY A 34 -27.02 -13.28 -57.97
N THR A 35 -26.60 -12.76 -59.10
CA THR A 35 -27.02 -11.52 -59.75
C THR A 35 -28.54 -11.46 -60.00
N ALA A 36 -29.18 -10.32 -59.73
CA ALA A 36 -30.23 -9.79 -60.57
C ALA A 36 -30.52 -8.31 -60.27
N ALA A 37 -30.39 -7.50 -61.29
CA ALA A 37 -30.81 -6.11 -61.34
C ALA A 37 -32.33 -6.03 -61.48
N ALA A 38 -32.95 -5.11 -60.81
CA ALA A 38 -34.33 -4.69 -61.12
C ALA A 38 -34.55 -3.22 -60.81
N ALA A 39 -35.22 -2.61 -61.69
CA ALA A 39 -35.43 -1.22 -62.05
C ALA A 39 -36.01 -0.30 -61.00
N SER A 40 -35.65 0.97 -61.19
CA SER A 40 -36.10 2.18 -60.52
C SER A 40 -37.60 2.45 -60.67
N ALA A 41 -38.26 2.84 -59.57
CA ALA A 41 -39.55 3.57 -59.55
C ALA A 41 -39.38 4.97 -58.96
N PRO A 42 -40.12 5.96 -59.38
CA PRO A 42 -39.88 7.38 -59.10
C PRO A 42 -40.26 7.75 -57.66
N VAL A 43 -39.41 8.53 -57.03
CA VAL A 43 -39.58 9.07 -55.70
C VAL A 43 -40.58 10.24 -55.70
N VAL A 44 -41.65 10.13 -54.97
CA VAL A 44 -42.56 11.24 -54.64
C VAL A 44 -41.89 12.11 -53.58
N ALA A 45 -41.76 13.41 -53.87
CA ALA A 45 -41.18 14.38 -52.95
C ALA A 45 -42.05 14.53 -51.69
N SER A 46 -41.51 14.19 -50.53
CA SER A 46 -42.11 14.44 -49.22
C SER A 46 -41.81 15.85 -48.76
N THR A 47 -42.83 16.55 -48.28
CA THR A 47 -42.73 17.86 -47.65
C THR A 47 -41.84 17.82 -46.40
N PRO A 48 -41.02 18.88 -46.12
CA PRO A 48 -40.19 18.90 -44.95
C PRO A 48 -41.03 19.05 -43.68
N VAL A 49 -40.90 18.06 -42.80
CA VAL A 49 -41.44 18.13 -41.44
C VAL A 49 -40.55 19.08 -40.66
N ALA A 50 -41.13 20.08 -40.01
CA ALA A 50 -40.41 21.03 -39.16
C ALA A 50 -39.63 20.29 -38.06
N ALA A 51 -38.35 20.59 -37.98
CA ALA A 51 -37.46 20.01 -36.98
C ALA A 51 -37.93 20.40 -35.57
N GLN A 52 -38.24 19.41 -34.78
CA GLN A 52 -38.48 19.55 -33.35
C GLN A 52 -37.16 20.01 -32.68
N PRO A 53 -37.20 21.01 -31.78
CA PRO A 53 -35.97 21.46 -31.14
C PRO A 53 -35.36 20.28 -30.36
N ALA A 54 -34.06 20.03 -30.61
CA ALA A 54 -33.31 19.03 -29.91
C ALA A 54 -33.35 19.34 -28.41
N SER A 55 -33.77 18.38 -27.60
CA SER A 55 -33.72 18.44 -26.15
C SER A 55 -32.24 18.67 -25.76
N ALA A 56 -31.97 19.71 -24.96
CA ALA A 56 -30.64 19.97 -24.46
C ALA A 56 -30.09 18.71 -23.75
N PRO A 57 -28.83 18.36 -23.97
CA PRO A 57 -28.22 17.21 -23.29
C PRO A 57 -28.35 17.42 -21.79
N VAL A 58 -29.00 16.49 -21.10
CA VAL A 58 -29.00 16.44 -19.65
C VAL A 58 -27.54 16.28 -19.24
N ALA A 59 -26.99 17.28 -18.57
CA ALA A 59 -25.65 17.18 -17.99
C ALA A 59 -25.65 15.98 -17.07
N SER A 60 -24.93 14.93 -17.46
CA SER A 60 -24.66 13.81 -16.57
C SER A 60 -23.89 14.38 -15.39
N SER A 61 -24.49 14.43 -14.21
CA SER A 61 -23.79 14.76 -12.98
C SER A 61 -22.72 13.70 -12.77
N GLN A 62 -21.46 14.05 -13.03
CA GLN A 62 -20.36 13.19 -12.65
C GLN A 62 -20.46 12.96 -11.12
N PRO A 63 -20.28 11.72 -10.66
CA PRO A 63 -20.27 11.48 -9.23
C PRO A 63 -19.18 12.34 -8.60
N VAL A 64 -19.56 13.11 -7.58
CA VAL A 64 -18.59 13.93 -6.83
C VAL A 64 -17.60 12.97 -6.18
N THR A 65 -16.35 12.99 -6.64
CA THR A 65 -15.29 12.17 -6.05
C THR A 65 -14.93 12.80 -4.71
N VAL A 66 -15.37 12.20 -3.63
CA VAL A 66 -14.95 12.57 -2.28
C VAL A 66 -13.65 11.85 -2.00
N GLY A 67 -12.56 12.61 -1.74
CA GLY A 67 -11.24 12.05 -1.50
C GLY A 67 -10.29 12.09 -2.71
N GLU A 68 -9.16 11.43 -2.58
CA GLU A 68 -8.12 11.34 -3.61
C GLU A 68 -8.27 10.05 -4.44
N ALA A 69 -7.76 10.06 -5.66
CA ALA A 69 -7.58 8.85 -6.45
C ALA A 69 -6.28 8.13 -6.05
N LEU A 70 -6.25 6.80 -6.17
CA LEU A 70 -5.00 6.05 -6.02
C LEU A 70 -3.97 6.49 -7.08
N PRO A 71 -2.68 6.60 -6.72
CA PRO A 71 -1.63 6.83 -7.69
C PRO A 71 -1.51 5.64 -8.65
N SER A 72 -1.05 5.89 -9.87
CA SER A 72 -0.97 4.87 -10.93
C SER A 72 0.47 4.47 -11.23
N LEU A 73 0.76 3.18 -11.16
CA LEU A 73 2.07 2.64 -11.54
C LEU A 73 2.37 2.77 -13.04
N THR A 74 1.34 2.91 -13.89
CA THR A 74 1.52 3.13 -15.34
C THR A 74 1.92 4.58 -15.66
N THR A 75 1.55 5.52 -14.78
CA THR A 75 1.87 6.94 -14.88
C THR A 75 2.37 7.47 -13.54
N PRO A 76 3.53 7.01 -13.05
CA PRO A 76 4.03 7.40 -11.74
C PRO A 76 4.38 8.88 -11.70
N GLN A 77 4.14 9.51 -10.57
CA GLN A 77 4.50 10.92 -10.38
C GLN A 77 6.03 11.09 -10.43
N PRO A 78 6.53 12.18 -11.02
CA PRO A 78 7.96 12.44 -11.12
C PRO A 78 8.66 12.41 -9.77
N GLY A 79 9.80 11.73 -9.68
CA GLY A 79 10.58 11.58 -8.44
C GLY A 79 10.06 10.52 -7.45
N SER A 80 8.85 9.98 -7.68
CA SER A 80 8.30 8.91 -6.83
C SER A 80 9.18 7.65 -6.83
N THR A 81 8.98 6.78 -5.84
CA THR A 81 9.69 5.50 -5.76
C THR A 81 9.50 4.67 -7.04
N ALA A 82 8.28 4.63 -7.61
CA ALA A 82 8.01 3.92 -8.85
C ALA A 82 8.70 4.56 -10.07
N ALA A 83 8.95 5.87 -10.07
CA ALA A 83 9.67 6.53 -11.16
C ALA A 83 11.19 6.28 -11.07
N THR A 84 11.77 6.25 -9.87
CA THR A 84 13.23 6.36 -9.66
C THR A 84 13.90 5.10 -9.16
N ALA A 85 13.22 4.21 -8.42
CA ALA A 85 13.85 3.03 -7.83
C ALA A 85 14.36 2.03 -8.89
N THR A 86 15.58 1.57 -8.68
CA THR A 86 16.25 0.50 -9.45
C THR A 86 16.56 -0.73 -8.60
N THR A 87 16.36 -0.62 -7.29
CA THR A 87 16.55 -1.64 -6.25
C THR A 87 15.19 -2.16 -5.78
N PRO A 88 15.10 -3.12 -4.85
CA PRO A 88 13.83 -3.53 -4.27
C PRO A 88 13.19 -2.50 -3.35
N THR A 89 13.74 -1.28 -3.23
CA THR A 89 13.16 -0.21 -2.41
C THR A 89 11.71 0.08 -2.77
N GLY A 90 10.86 0.16 -1.76
CA GLY A 90 9.45 0.52 -1.91
C GLY A 90 8.52 -0.26 -1.02
N ILE A 91 7.23 -0.11 -1.31
CA ILE A 91 6.12 -0.75 -0.62
C ILE A 91 5.68 -1.96 -1.45
N TRP A 92 5.58 -3.10 -0.81
CA TRP A 92 5.20 -4.36 -1.42
C TRP A 92 4.00 -4.95 -0.70
N THR A 93 3.13 -5.64 -1.40
CA THR A 93 1.94 -6.23 -0.80
C THR A 93 1.69 -7.64 -1.33
N ALA A 94 1.10 -8.46 -0.48
CA ALA A 94 0.52 -9.73 -0.88
C ALA A 94 -0.81 -9.94 -0.16
N SER A 95 -1.73 -10.60 -0.88
CA SER A 95 -2.96 -11.12 -0.30
C SER A 95 -2.91 -12.64 -0.37
N GLY A 96 -2.94 -13.28 0.78
CA GLY A 96 -2.99 -14.73 0.89
C GLY A 96 -4.42 -15.26 0.93
N THR A 97 -4.54 -16.57 1.00
CA THR A 97 -5.81 -17.23 1.28
C THR A 97 -6.31 -16.88 2.69
N LEU A 98 -7.61 -17.01 2.93
CA LEU A 98 -8.25 -16.79 4.23
C LEU A 98 -8.11 -15.36 4.80
N GLY A 99 -7.85 -14.35 3.95
CA GLY A 99 -7.75 -12.95 4.39
C GLY A 99 -6.42 -12.57 5.02
N TYR A 100 -5.37 -13.38 4.82
CA TYR A 100 -4.01 -12.97 5.16
C TYR A 100 -3.54 -11.88 4.21
N THR A 101 -2.92 -10.85 4.77
CA THR A 101 -2.30 -9.76 4.01
C THR A 101 -0.90 -9.49 4.56
N THR A 102 0.02 -9.17 3.68
CA THR A 102 1.36 -8.70 4.03
C THR A 102 1.57 -7.34 3.40
N ILE A 103 2.05 -6.39 4.18
CA ILE A 103 2.65 -5.14 3.69
C ILE A 103 4.12 -5.20 4.06
N ALA A 104 4.99 -5.04 3.08
CA ALA A 104 6.43 -5.01 3.29
C ALA A 104 7.00 -3.67 2.84
N LEU A 105 7.82 -3.08 3.67
CA LEU A 105 8.55 -1.86 3.43
C LEU A 105 10.03 -2.21 3.25
N VAL A 106 10.59 -1.92 2.09
CA VAL A 106 12.04 -2.00 1.85
C VAL A 106 12.55 -0.57 1.74
N ASP A 107 13.32 -0.13 2.71
CA ASP A 107 13.86 1.23 2.74
C ASP A 107 15.10 1.39 1.81
N PRO A 108 15.59 2.62 1.60
CA PRO A 108 16.77 2.86 0.77
C PRO A 108 18.07 2.20 1.28
N HIS A 109 18.11 1.78 2.54
CA HIS A 109 19.22 1.06 3.17
C HIS A 109 19.06 -0.46 3.11
N ASN A 110 18.04 -0.93 2.36
CA ASN A 110 17.65 -2.34 2.23
C ASN A 110 17.17 -2.98 3.54
N ASN A 111 16.77 -2.19 4.53
CA ASN A 111 16.04 -2.76 5.65
C ASN A 111 14.65 -3.19 5.17
N LEU A 112 14.32 -4.43 5.44
CA LEU A 112 13.01 -4.99 5.20
C LEU A 112 12.24 -5.05 6.52
N THR A 113 11.08 -4.43 6.51
CA THR A 113 10.09 -4.54 7.60
C THR A 113 8.79 -5.03 7.02
N THR A 114 8.21 -6.09 7.59
CA THR A 114 6.88 -6.56 7.18
C THR A 114 5.86 -6.37 8.28
N LEU A 115 4.61 -6.24 7.87
CA LEU A 115 3.43 -6.30 8.73
C LEU A 115 2.51 -7.36 8.14
N ASN A 116 2.37 -8.47 8.87
CA ASN A 116 1.54 -9.59 8.48
C ASN A 116 0.23 -9.56 9.28
N ALA A 117 -0.89 -9.54 8.60
CA ALA A 117 -2.21 -9.43 9.21
C ALA A 117 -3.17 -10.53 8.74
N LEU A 118 -4.10 -10.89 9.59
CA LEU A 118 -5.26 -11.73 9.28
C LEU A 118 -6.52 -10.90 9.53
N GLY A 119 -7.15 -10.43 8.48
CA GLY A 119 -8.23 -9.45 8.58
C GLY A 119 -7.76 -8.18 9.29
N MET A 120 -8.35 -7.87 10.45
CA MET A 120 -8.02 -6.69 11.27
C MET A 120 -6.90 -6.93 12.29
N PHE A 121 -6.39 -8.15 12.42
CA PHE A 121 -5.44 -8.50 13.46
C PHE A 121 -4.04 -8.63 12.89
N VAL A 122 -3.10 -7.84 13.41
CA VAL A 122 -1.68 -8.06 13.13
C VAL A 122 -1.23 -9.34 13.81
N MET A 123 -0.60 -10.20 13.05
CA MET A 123 -0.13 -11.52 13.48
C MET A 123 1.35 -11.50 13.80
N SER A 124 2.14 -10.88 12.94
CA SER A 124 3.58 -10.78 13.12
C SER A 124 4.18 -9.65 12.30
N ASP A 125 5.37 -9.22 12.70
CA ASP A 125 6.22 -8.27 12.02
C ASP A 125 7.61 -8.88 11.83
N ASP A 126 8.18 -8.76 10.63
CA ASP A 126 9.54 -9.21 10.34
C ASP A 126 10.46 -8.01 10.20
N PHE A 127 11.67 -8.12 10.75
CA PHE A 127 12.71 -7.12 10.70
C PHE A 127 14.01 -7.75 10.26
N THR A 128 14.52 -7.34 9.11
CA THR A 128 15.79 -7.86 8.58
C THR A 128 16.45 -6.82 7.67
N ASN A 129 17.66 -7.13 7.22
CA ASN A 129 18.36 -6.35 6.20
C ASN A 129 18.66 -7.24 5.00
N LEU A 130 18.40 -6.74 3.80
CA LEU A 130 18.64 -7.45 2.55
C LEU A 130 20.03 -7.12 2.02
N THR A 131 20.76 -8.14 1.61
CA THR A 131 21.92 -7.98 0.73
C THR A 131 21.42 -8.13 -0.71
N VAL A 132 21.50 -7.04 -1.48
CA VAL A 132 21.03 -6.98 -2.85
C VAL A 132 22.19 -7.15 -3.82
N ASN A 133 22.05 -8.06 -4.79
CA ASN A 133 23.03 -8.30 -5.84
C ASN A 133 22.32 -8.42 -7.19
N SER A 134 22.43 -7.40 -8.02
CA SER A 134 21.73 -7.29 -9.31
C SER A 134 20.21 -7.44 -9.12
N THR A 135 19.63 -8.54 -9.59
CA THR A 135 18.19 -8.85 -9.47
C THR A 135 17.87 -9.88 -8.39
N THR A 136 18.85 -10.24 -7.56
CA THR A 136 18.70 -11.18 -6.47
C THR A 136 18.86 -10.48 -5.13
N TRP A 137 18.31 -11.08 -4.10
CA TRP A 137 18.48 -10.65 -2.72
C TRP A 137 18.76 -11.86 -1.82
N SER A 138 19.44 -11.60 -0.71
CA SER A 138 19.61 -12.55 0.37
C SER A 138 19.56 -11.85 1.72
N LEU A 139 19.29 -12.60 2.77
CA LEU A 139 19.44 -12.18 4.16
C LEU A 139 20.09 -13.31 4.95
N ASN A 140 20.90 -12.95 5.93
CA ASN A 140 21.61 -13.93 6.77
C ASN A 140 20.95 -14.11 8.13
N SER A 141 20.12 -13.16 8.55
CA SER A 141 19.37 -13.23 9.80
C SER A 141 18.34 -12.14 9.87
N GLY A 142 17.34 -12.34 10.71
CA GLY A 142 16.32 -11.37 11.04
C GLY A 142 15.59 -11.77 12.30
N ILE A 143 14.61 -10.97 12.67
CA ILE A 143 13.72 -11.22 13.80
C ILE A 143 12.29 -11.19 13.32
N ASN A 144 11.54 -12.21 13.63
CA ASN A 144 10.09 -12.21 13.57
C ASN A 144 9.53 -11.92 14.97
N PHE A 145 8.67 -10.94 15.06
CA PHE A 145 7.94 -10.59 16.27
C PHE A 145 6.51 -11.07 16.14
N ASN A 146 6.07 -11.97 17.03
CA ASN A 146 4.69 -12.43 17.07
C ASN A 146 3.83 -11.45 17.88
N ALA A 147 2.93 -10.74 17.20
CA ALA A 147 2.11 -9.69 17.81
C ALA A 147 1.12 -10.21 18.86
N ARG A 148 0.73 -11.49 18.80
CA ARG A 148 -0.23 -12.09 19.73
C ARG A 148 0.42 -12.50 21.04
N THR A 149 1.65 -13.01 20.99
CA THR A 149 2.35 -13.56 22.15
C THR A 149 3.39 -12.59 22.70
N GLY A 150 3.86 -11.63 21.88
CA GLY A 150 4.96 -10.74 22.22
C GLY A 150 6.33 -11.43 22.18
N PHE A 151 6.40 -12.67 21.66
CA PHE A 151 7.67 -13.38 21.54
C PHE A 151 8.36 -13.07 20.21
N THR A 152 9.68 -13.06 20.25
CA THR A 152 10.53 -12.99 19.06
C THR A 152 11.04 -14.37 18.71
N THR A 153 11.13 -14.63 17.42
CA THR A 153 11.82 -15.79 16.85
C THR A 153 12.83 -15.31 15.81
N ARG A 154 13.90 -16.08 15.63
CA ARG A 154 14.91 -15.72 14.64
C ARG A 154 14.44 -16.13 13.24
N ILE A 155 14.65 -15.25 12.27
CA ILE A 155 14.69 -15.60 10.86
C ILE A 155 16.12 -16.05 10.57
N ASP A 156 16.29 -17.30 10.13
CA ASP A 156 17.61 -17.91 10.00
C ASP A 156 18.33 -17.47 8.73
N SER A 157 17.60 -17.43 7.62
CA SER A 157 18.09 -17.04 6.30
C SER A 157 16.95 -16.76 5.34
N GLY A 158 17.29 -16.18 4.21
CA GLY A 158 16.37 -16.03 3.09
C GLY A 158 17.12 -15.69 1.81
N SER A 159 16.50 -15.98 0.70
CA SER A 159 17.01 -15.59 -0.61
C SER A 159 15.90 -15.58 -1.66
N GLY A 160 16.16 -14.86 -2.73
CA GLY A 160 15.19 -14.78 -3.82
C GLY A 160 15.61 -13.83 -4.92
N SER A 161 14.62 -13.37 -5.66
CA SER A 161 14.80 -12.44 -6.76
C SER A 161 13.73 -11.36 -6.74
N TYR A 162 13.99 -10.28 -7.45
CA TYR A 162 12.98 -9.26 -7.71
C TYR A 162 13.01 -8.82 -9.17
N ILE A 163 11.84 -8.45 -9.66
CA ILE A 163 11.68 -7.67 -10.88
C ILE A 163 11.29 -6.28 -10.43
N ALA A 164 12.16 -5.31 -10.68
CA ALA A 164 11.96 -3.93 -10.21
C ALA A 164 10.56 -3.42 -10.59
N LYS A 165 9.85 -2.85 -9.61
CA LYS A 165 8.50 -2.27 -9.77
C LYS A 165 7.41 -3.28 -10.17
N GLN A 166 7.65 -4.58 -10.00
CA GLN A 166 6.70 -5.63 -10.33
C GLN A 166 6.56 -6.64 -9.19
N THR A 167 7.58 -7.46 -8.95
CA THR A 167 7.53 -8.55 -7.97
C THR A 167 8.79 -8.65 -7.13
N LEU A 168 8.62 -9.03 -5.88
CA LEU A 168 9.66 -9.46 -4.96
C LEU A 168 9.29 -10.84 -4.45
N SER A 169 10.11 -11.85 -4.74
CA SER A 169 9.80 -13.23 -4.42
C SER A 169 11.00 -13.96 -3.84
N GLY A 170 10.72 -15.02 -3.09
CA GLY A 170 11.77 -15.84 -2.52
C GLY A 170 11.28 -16.74 -1.42
N THR A 171 12.25 -17.20 -0.64
CA THR A 171 12.03 -18.09 0.50
C THR A 171 12.68 -17.48 1.74
N MET A 172 11.99 -17.49 2.86
CA MET A 172 12.54 -17.19 4.18
C MET A 172 12.43 -18.42 5.06
N SER A 173 13.48 -18.70 5.85
CA SER A 173 13.53 -19.80 6.80
C SER A 173 13.47 -19.27 8.23
N GLN A 174 12.59 -19.86 9.02
CA GLN A 174 12.39 -19.51 10.43
C GLN A 174 12.26 -20.79 11.25
N GLY A 175 13.14 -20.98 12.23
CA GLY A 175 13.15 -22.20 13.06
C GLY A 175 13.29 -23.49 12.23
N GLY A 176 14.07 -23.45 11.16
CA GLY A 176 14.26 -24.59 10.24
C GLY A 176 13.11 -24.82 9.25
N THR A 177 12.04 -24.02 9.30
CA THR A 177 10.92 -24.13 8.36
C THR A 177 11.04 -23.07 7.28
N ALA A 178 11.06 -23.46 6.01
CA ALA A 178 11.12 -22.58 4.88
C ALA A 178 9.71 -22.22 4.39
N SER A 179 9.48 -20.94 4.12
CA SER A 179 8.23 -20.41 3.58
C SER A 179 8.50 -19.59 2.33
N ASN A 180 7.78 -19.91 1.26
CA ASN A 180 7.86 -19.15 0.01
C ASN A 180 6.90 -17.95 0.04
N PHE A 181 7.29 -16.87 -0.60
CA PHE A 181 6.44 -15.70 -0.78
C PHE A 181 6.62 -15.07 -2.15
N THR A 182 5.61 -14.35 -2.58
CA THR A 182 5.64 -13.46 -3.74
C THR A 182 4.81 -12.23 -3.41
N TRP A 183 5.48 -11.08 -3.44
CA TRP A 183 4.85 -9.79 -3.18
C TRP A 183 4.78 -8.97 -4.47
N THR A 184 3.73 -8.20 -4.62
CA THR A 184 3.51 -7.30 -5.74
C THR A 184 3.85 -5.87 -5.34
N TYR A 185 4.41 -5.12 -6.28
CA TYR A 185 4.75 -3.71 -6.08
C TYR A 185 3.47 -2.89 -5.89
N ASN A 186 3.41 -2.12 -4.82
CA ASN A 186 2.20 -1.42 -4.44
C ASN A 186 2.04 -0.09 -5.20
N ALA A 187 0.79 0.32 -5.46
CA ALA A 187 0.45 1.54 -6.20
C ALA A 187 0.93 2.81 -5.50
N GLU A 188 0.99 2.84 -4.18
CA GLU A 188 1.46 3.97 -3.38
C GLU A 188 2.93 4.34 -3.65
N ASN A 189 3.70 3.46 -4.25
CA ASN A 189 5.04 3.78 -4.75
C ASN A 189 5.03 4.81 -5.89
N ALA A 190 3.91 4.97 -6.59
CA ALA A 190 3.77 5.97 -7.66
C ALA A 190 3.47 7.38 -7.13
N LEU A 191 3.24 7.52 -5.81
CA LEU A 191 3.06 8.82 -5.16
C LEU A 191 4.42 9.50 -4.98
N SER A 192 4.53 10.74 -5.46
CA SER A 192 5.64 11.64 -5.14
C SER A 192 5.33 12.35 -3.82
N VAL A 193 6.27 12.30 -2.88
CA VAL A 193 6.13 12.90 -1.56
C VAL A 193 7.28 13.85 -1.25
N THR A 194 7.03 14.77 -0.32
CA THR A 194 8.05 15.63 0.28
C THR A 194 7.96 15.48 1.79
N GLN A 195 8.89 16.11 2.52
CA GLN A 195 8.78 16.18 3.98
C GLN A 195 7.45 16.82 4.43
N ASP A 196 6.95 17.81 3.68
CA ASP A 196 5.69 18.48 4.00
C ASP A 196 4.44 17.63 3.71
N SER A 197 4.57 16.54 2.96
CA SER A 197 3.43 15.64 2.68
C SER A 197 2.85 14.99 3.93
N VAL A 198 3.63 14.89 5.00
CA VAL A 198 3.22 14.30 6.29
C VAL A 198 2.84 15.35 7.35
N VAL A 199 3.00 16.65 7.05
CA VAL A 199 2.68 17.73 8.01
C VAL A 199 1.17 17.75 8.29
N GLY A 200 0.83 17.90 9.57
CA GLY A 200 -0.54 17.99 10.05
C GLY A 200 -0.88 16.99 11.13
N THR A 201 -2.17 16.81 11.38
CA THR A 201 -2.68 15.87 12.38
C THR A 201 -3.13 14.58 11.72
N TRP A 202 -2.72 13.47 12.31
CA TRP A 202 -3.00 12.12 11.86
C TRP A 202 -3.51 11.30 13.05
N ALA A 203 -4.65 10.67 12.92
CA ALA A 203 -5.26 9.99 14.06
C ALA A 203 -6.01 8.72 13.68
N THR A 204 -6.14 7.85 14.67
CA THR A 204 -7.06 6.71 14.74
C THR A 204 -7.51 6.56 16.19
N THR A 205 -8.31 5.57 16.50
CA THR A 205 -8.87 5.38 17.85
C THR A 205 -7.81 5.34 18.97
N ASN A 206 -6.63 4.75 18.70
CA ASN A 206 -5.60 4.49 19.71
C ASN A 206 -4.29 5.26 19.48
N ALA A 207 -4.23 6.09 18.46
CA ALA A 207 -3.04 6.88 18.14
C ALA A 207 -3.45 8.23 17.55
N SER A 208 -2.74 9.27 17.96
CA SER A 208 -2.88 10.61 17.38
C SER A 208 -1.51 11.26 17.34
N PHE A 209 -1.08 11.71 16.16
CA PHE A 209 0.19 12.37 15.95
C PHE A 209 -0.03 13.72 15.28
N THR A 210 0.63 14.73 15.80
CA THR A 210 0.81 16.01 15.12
C THR A 210 2.24 16.07 14.61
N ILE A 211 2.39 16.23 13.29
CA ILE A 211 3.68 16.28 12.61
C ILE A 211 3.90 17.72 12.15
N GLY A 212 4.95 18.33 12.65
CA GLY A 212 5.35 19.69 12.30
C GLY A 212 6.19 19.75 11.04
N THR A 213 6.41 20.98 10.53
CA THR A 213 7.41 21.26 9.49
C THR A 213 8.79 20.80 10.00
N GLY A 214 9.57 20.13 9.14
CA GLY A 214 10.83 19.53 9.57
C GLY A 214 10.69 18.17 10.25
N GLY A 215 9.48 17.59 10.28
CA GLY A 215 9.27 16.19 10.67
C GLY A 215 9.22 15.94 12.18
N THR A 216 9.12 16.95 13.02
CA THR A 216 8.91 16.75 14.47
C THR A 216 7.55 16.10 14.71
N VAL A 217 7.51 15.07 15.56
CA VAL A 217 6.29 14.35 15.92
C VAL A 217 5.99 14.54 17.40
N SER A 218 4.75 14.83 17.72
CA SER A 218 4.19 14.79 19.06
C SER A 218 2.81 14.18 19.05
N GLY A 219 2.40 13.53 20.14
CA GLY A 219 1.05 12.96 20.19
C GLY A 219 0.92 11.84 21.20
N THR A 220 0.00 10.91 20.91
CA THR A 220 -0.29 9.78 21.80
C THR A 220 -0.30 8.47 21.01
N LEU A 221 0.13 7.39 21.66
CA LEU A 221 0.04 6.02 21.16
C LEU A 221 -0.37 5.11 22.32
N SER A 222 -1.54 4.49 22.24
CA SER A 222 -2.06 3.56 23.25
C SER A 222 -1.99 4.13 24.68
N GLY A 223 -2.35 5.39 24.85
CA GLY A 223 -2.34 6.09 26.14
C GLY A 223 -0.99 6.64 26.58
N CYS A 224 0.07 6.42 25.81
CA CYS A 224 1.40 6.98 26.07
C CYS A 224 1.56 8.33 25.35
N ASN A 225 2.14 9.32 26.02
CA ASN A 225 2.58 10.54 25.36
C ASN A 225 3.87 10.25 24.58
N MET A 226 3.87 10.57 23.30
CA MET A 226 4.98 10.28 22.38
C MET A 226 5.58 11.55 21.83
N SER A 227 6.88 11.54 21.64
CA SER A 227 7.61 12.56 20.91
C SER A 227 8.68 11.92 20.01
N GLY A 228 9.04 12.57 18.92
CA GLY A 228 10.04 12.00 18.02
C GLY A 228 10.12 12.71 16.68
N THR A 229 10.43 11.96 15.65
CA THR A 229 10.59 12.48 14.27
C THR A 229 10.01 11.53 13.24
N LEU A 230 9.58 12.09 12.12
CA LEU A 230 9.21 11.38 10.89
C LEU A 230 9.89 12.11 9.72
N MET A 231 10.96 11.55 9.20
CA MET A 231 11.81 12.17 8.19
C MET A 231 11.82 11.34 6.92
N LEU A 232 11.90 11.99 5.75
CA LEU A 232 12.16 11.25 4.51
C LEU A 232 13.40 10.38 4.67
N ALA A 233 13.29 9.09 4.37
CA ALA A 233 14.39 8.12 4.48
C ALA A 233 15.58 8.47 3.57
N THR A 234 15.31 9.15 2.45
CA THR A 234 16.33 9.79 1.61
C THR A 234 16.04 11.29 1.56
N PRO A 235 16.81 12.12 2.29
CA PRO A 235 16.60 13.56 2.31
C PRO A 235 16.62 14.18 0.90
N GLY A 236 15.63 15.01 0.60
CA GLY A 236 15.49 15.67 -0.71
C GLY A 236 14.97 14.77 -1.83
N SER A 237 14.68 13.49 -1.57
CA SER A 237 13.97 12.63 -2.51
C SER A 237 12.47 12.91 -2.49
N ASN A 238 11.77 12.40 -3.51
CA ASN A 238 10.30 12.37 -3.53
C ASN A 238 9.78 10.93 -3.36
N GLN A 239 10.58 10.05 -2.80
CA GLN A 239 10.25 8.64 -2.59
C GLN A 239 9.36 8.49 -1.35
N ASN A 240 8.30 7.69 -1.48
CA ASN A 240 7.34 7.45 -0.42
C ASN A 240 7.88 6.45 0.61
N MET A 241 8.87 6.89 1.37
CA MET A 241 9.47 6.14 2.49
C MET A 241 10.00 7.12 3.52
N TYR A 242 9.73 6.88 4.78
CA TYR A 242 10.13 7.71 5.91
C TYR A 242 10.78 6.86 6.99
N ASP A 243 11.77 7.42 7.67
CA ASP A 243 12.29 6.93 8.93
C ASP A 243 11.52 7.58 10.06
N MET A 244 10.97 6.76 10.94
CA MET A 244 10.21 7.24 12.09
C MET A 244 10.90 6.84 13.39
N THR A 245 11.01 7.78 14.32
CA THR A 245 11.47 7.53 15.68
C THR A 245 10.47 8.11 16.66
N LEU A 246 10.07 7.32 17.65
CA LEU A 246 9.18 7.74 18.73
C LEU A 246 9.77 7.35 20.07
N THR A 247 9.62 8.21 21.06
CA THR A 247 9.99 7.95 22.46
C THR A 247 8.81 8.29 23.36
N ALA A 248 8.47 7.38 24.25
CA ALA A 248 7.43 7.61 25.24
C ALA A 248 7.97 8.42 26.42
N SER A 249 7.22 9.40 26.91
CA SER A 249 7.45 9.98 28.21
C SER A 249 6.80 9.12 29.31
N ALA A 250 7.35 9.16 30.52
CA ALA A 250 6.76 8.47 31.65
C ALA A 250 5.35 9.01 31.93
N SER A 251 4.35 8.11 31.93
CA SER A 251 2.97 8.45 32.27
C SER A 251 2.24 7.25 32.87
N THR A 252 1.25 7.52 33.70
CA THR A 252 0.44 6.46 34.31
C THR A 252 -0.34 5.71 33.22
N GLY A 253 -0.25 4.38 33.24
CA GLY A 253 -0.93 3.51 32.26
C GLY A 253 -0.20 3.32 30.92
N CYS A 254 0.89 4.04 30.68
CA CYS A 254 1.74 3.81 29.52
C CYS A 254 2.50 2.48 29.66
N ARG A 255 2.42 1.66 28.63
CA ARG A 255 3.12 0.36 28.58
C ARG A 255 4.41 0.40 27.75
N VAL A 256 4.60 1.47 26.98
CA VAL A 256 5.84 1.69 26.25
C VAL A 256 6.90 2.12 27.25
N PRO A 257 8.06 1.48 27.30
CA PRO A 257 9.14 1.88 28.21
C PRO A 257 9.52 3.34 27.99
N ALA A 258 9.47 4.13 29.06
CA ALA A 258 9.79 5.56 28.98
C ALA A 258 11.28 5.77 28.64
N GLY A 259 11.55 6.71 27.74
CA GLY A 259 12.91 7.03 27.31
C GLY A 259 13.54 6.03 26.36
N VAL A 260 12.90 4.90 26.06
CA VAL A 260 13.37 3.94 25.06
C VAL A 260 12.93 4.38 23.66
N PRO A 261 13.85 4.66 22.74
CA PRO A 261 13.47 5.02 21.38
C PRO A 261 12.96 3.80 20.61
N LEU A 262 11.83 3.98 19.95
CA LEU A 262 11.29 3.06 18.96
C LEU A 262 11.63 3.63 17.58
N SER A 263 12.24 2.85 16.72
CA SER A 263 12.62 3.28 15.38
C SER A 263 12.20 2.27 14.32
N GLY A 264 11.95 2.75 13.11
CA GLY A 264 11.59 1.92 11.97
C GLY A 264 11.08 2.74 10.80
N SER A 265 10.35 2.07 9.91
CA SER A 265 9.92 2.64 8.64
C SER A 265 8.45 3.06 8.68
N ALA A 266 8.14 4.09 7.91
CA ALA A 266 6.78 4.51 7.65
C ALA A 266 6.59 4.91 6.18
N ALA A 267 5.34 4.88 5.71
CA ALA A 267 4.99 5.28 4.36
C ALA A 267 3.58 5.89 4.32
N ILE A 268 3.33 6.77 3.37
CA ILE A 268 1.97 7.22 3.07
C ILE A 268 1.26 6.11 2.31
N MET A 269 0.11 5.72 2.84
CA MET A 269 -0.81 4.76 2.26
C MET A 269 -2.15 5.44 1.99
N PHE A 270 -3.03 4.74 1.29
CA PHE A 270 -4.39 5.18 1.04
C PHE A 270 -5.39 4.22 1.67
N VAL A 271 -6.37 4.77 2.36
CA VAL A 271 -7.51 3.99 2.88
C VAL A 271 -8.79 4.41 2.15
N PRO A 272 -9.64 3.47 1.72
CA PRO A 272 -10.88 3.81 1.06
C PRO A 272 -11.80 4.59 2.00
N ILE A 273 -12.45 5.63 1.47
CA ILE A 273 -13.49 6.37 2.18
C ILE A 273 -14.81 5.63 1.98
N ARG A 274 -15.38 5.13 3.08
CA ARG A 274 -16.60 4.31 3.04
C ARG A 274 -17.74 5.01 2.31
N GLY A 275 -18.36 4.31 1.36
CA GLY A 275 -19.48 4.82 0.59
C GLY A 275 -19.11 5.77 -0.55
N THR A 276 -17.83 5.90 -0.87
CA THR A 276 -17.33 6.70 -1.99
C THR A 276 -16.36 5.90 -2.85
N ASN A 277 -15.93 6.46 -3.98
CA ASN A 277 -14.86 5.91 -4.82
C ASN A 277 -13.49 6.54 -4.51
N GLY A 278 -13.40 7.37 -3.49
CA GLY A 278 -12.20 8.10 -3.12
C GLY A 278 -11.45 7.45 -1.97
N PHE A 279 -10.24 7.93 -1.76
CA PHE A 279 -9.32 7.46 -0.75
C PHE A 279 -8.86 8.62 0.13
N GLN A 280 -8.50 8.31 1.34
CA GLN A 280 -7.91 9.23 2.31
C GLN A 280 -6.49 8.81 2.60
N ARG A 281 -5.58 9.78 2.73
CA ARG A 281 -4.19 9.50 3.10
C ARG A 281 -4.11 9.02 4.53
N SER A 282 -3.21 8.07 4.73
CA SER A 282 -2.83 7.56 6.03
C SER A 282 -1.31 7.39 6.10
N ILE A 283 -0.77 7.29 7.30
CA ILE A 283 0.62 6.89 7.54
C ILE A 283 0.59 5.51 8.17
N LEU A 284 1.15 4.52 7.45
CA LEU A 284 1.50 3.22 8.00
C LEU A 284 2.87 3.34 8.66
N TYR A 285 3.04 2.79 9.84
CA TYR A 285 4.32 2.74 10.53
C TYR A 285 4.53 1.40 11.23
N VAL A 286 5.79 0.95 11.27
CA VAL A 286 6.23 -0.23 12.02
C VAL A 286 7.56 0.11 12.68
N LEU A 287 7.56 0.16 14.00
CA LEU A 287 8.67 0.63 14.82
C LEU A 287 9.03 -0.43 15.85
N ARG A 288 10.28 -0.49 16.25
CA ARG A 288 10.76 -1.39 17.29
C ARG A 288 11.78 -0.74 18.21
N ALA A 289 11.87 -1.22 19.43
CA ALA A 289 13.03 -0.99 20.28
C ALA A 289 14.26 -1.73 19.70
N ALA A 290 15.45 -1.25 19.96
CA ALA A 290 16.68 -1.85 19.41
C ALA A 290 16.87 -3.32 19.82
N ASP A 291 16.39 -3.69 21.00
CA ASP A 291 16.44 -5.05 21.56
C ASP A 291 15.20 -5.89 21.27
N TYR A 292 14.27 -5.38 20.45
CA TYR A 292 12.97 -5.99 20.13
C TYR A 292 12.07 -6.26 21.35
N SER A 293 12.34 -5.67 22.49
CA SER A 293 11.50 -5.78 23.69
C SER A 293 10.13 -5.16 23.51
N PHE A 294 9.99 -4.26 22.54
CA PHE A 294 8.75 -3.60 22.18
C PHE A 294 8.67 -3.32 20.68
N VAL A 295 7.50 -3.58 20.11
CA VAL A 295 7.16 -3.26 18.72
C VAL A 295 5.88 -2.43 18.72
N ALA A 296 5.88 -1.35 17.96
CA ALA A 296 4.72 -0.51 17.72
C ALA A 296 4.43 -0.46 16.23
N TYR A 297 3.20 -0.72 15.87
CA TYR A 297 2.74 -0.66 14.48
C TYR A 297 1.35 -0.05 14.42
N GLY A 298 0.99 0.48 13.28
CA GLY A 298 -0.35 1.01 13.08
C GLY A 298 -0.48 1.83 11.81
N GLN A 299 -1.69 2.32 11.63
CA GLN A 299 -2.04 3.21 10.54
C GLN A 299 -2.88 4.35 11.10
N VAL A 300 -2.45 5.58 10.89
CA VAL A 300 -3.15 6.81 11.30
C VAL A 300 -3.62 7.54 10.06
N VAL A 301 -4.82 8.09 10.10
CA VAL A 301 -5.49 8.73 8.96
C VAL A 301 -5.39 10.24 9.11
N LYS A 302 -5.20 10.96 8.01
CA LYS A 302 -5.13 12.41 7.98
C LYS A 302 -6.45 13.01 8.46
N GLN A 303 -6.38 13.98 9.36
CA GLN A 303 -7.54 14.69 9.93
C GLN A 303 -7.80 15.99 9.20
#